data_5f41f4f9e683a51965b0c89669fc36c9
#
_entry.id   5f41f4f9e683a51965b0c89669fc36c9
#
_cell.length_a   1.000
_cell.length_b   1.000
_cell.length_c   1.000
_cell.angle_alpha   90.00
_cell.angle_beta   90.00
_cell.angle_gamma   90.00
#
_symmetry.space_group_name_H-M   'P 1'
#
loop_
_entity.id
_entity.type
_entity.pdbx_description
1 polymer ?
#
loop_
_entity_poly.entity_id
_entity_poly.type
_entity_poly.pdbx_seq_one_letter_code
_entity_poly.pdbx_strand_id
1 'polypeptide(L)'
;MVTAMTDRRKITAVVFDLGGVLLDWDPRYLYRQLFADPAEMEDFLARICTADWHHTHDLGADVAQSCRRLARLHPRYRDMIMAWTERGEEMIAGQIDETVGVLAELKAGGMRCLALSNMEPATFATRRARFAFMSWLDGYVISGIEGVAKPNRRIFQILLRRYRLDPAATVCIDDSPGNVAAARGLGLHALHYTSAGALRKQLRTLGLTALDPA
;
A
#
# COMPACT_ATOMS: atom_id res chain seq x y z
N MET A 1 -12.41 -0.78 -44.08
CA MET A 1 -11.98 -1.20 -42.73
C MET A 1 -11.76 0.09 -41.93
N VAL A 2 -12.70 0.44 -41.06
CA VAL A 2 -12.56 1.60 -40.15
C VAL A 2 -11.80 1.12 -38.94
N THR A 3 -10.53 1.53 -38.83
CA THR A 3 -9.72 1.29 -37.63
C THR A 3 -10.37 2.08 -36.49
N ALA A 4 -11.00 1.37 -35.54
CA ALA A 4 -11.51 1.97 -34.33
C ALA A 4 -10.31 2.59 -33.58
N MET A 5 -10.15 3.91 -33.69
CA MET A 5 -9.36 4.69 -32.74
C MET A 5 -10.00 4.46 -31.37
N THR A 6 -9.43 3.59 -30.56
CA THR A 6 -9.74 3.50 -29.15
C THR A 6 -9.47 4.87 -28.54
N ASP A 7 -10.54 5.60 -28.27
CA ASP A 7 -10.51 6.87 -27.55
C ASP A 7 -9.91 6.58 -26.15
N ARG A 8 -8.55 6.67 -26.06
CA ARG A 8 -7.85 6.53 -24.79
C ARG A 8 -8.21 7.74 -23.94
N ARG A 9 -9.15 7.56 -23.03
CA ARG A 9 -9.50 8.61 -22.07
C ARG A 9 -8.23 9.10 -21.37
N LYS A 10 -8.09 10.43 -21.31
CA LYS A 10 -6.97 11.06 -20.62
C LYS A 10 -6.98 10.65 -19.15
N ILE A 11 -5.86 10.18 -18.62
CA ILE A 11 -5.71 9.89 -17.19
C ILE A 11 -5.86 11.18 -16.39
N THR A 12 -6.69 11.15 -15.35
CA THR A 12 -7.00 12.29 -14.49
C THR A 12 -6.61 12.09 -13.04
N ALA A 13 -6.36 10.84 -12.64
CA ALA A 13 -5.94 10.52 -11.27
C ALA A 13 -5.00 9.30 -11.23
N VAL A 14 -4.09 9.31 -10.26
CA VAL A 14 -3.20 8.20 -9.92
C VAL A 14 -3.40 7.85 -8.45
N VAL A 15 -3.64 6.57 -8.18
CA VAL A 15 -3.84 6.01 -6.84
C VAL A 15 -2.66 5.12 -6.51
N PHE A 16 -1.99 5.39 -5.41
CA PHE A 16 -0.83 4.63 -4.93
C PHE A 16 -1.23 3.75 -3.75
N ASP A 17 -0.73 2.52 -3.71
CA ASP A 17 -0.52 1.86 -2.43
C ASP A 17 0.59 2.56 -1.65
N LEU A 18 0.65 2.33 -0.34
CA LEU A 18 1.71 2.85 0.52
C LEU A 18 2.78 1.80 0.78
N GLY A 19 2.45 0.72 1.48
CA GLY A 19 3.41 -0.35 1.77
C GLY A 19 3.87 -1.07 0.51
N GLY A 20 5.16 -1.34 0.38
CA GLY A 20 5.74 -1.98 -0.81
C GLY A 20 5.80 -1.10 -2.06
N VAL A 21 5.21 0.11 -2.04
CA VAL A 21 5.18 1.05 -3.19
C VAL A 21 5.82 2.40 -2.86
N LEU A 22 5.34 3.10 -1.84
CA LEU A 22 5.89 4.38 -1.38
C LEU A 22 6.68 4.24 -0.07
N LEU A 23 6.38 3.21 0.72
CA LEU A 23 7.06 2.90 1.98
C LEU A 23 7.67 1.50 1.88
N ASP A 24 8.94 1.39 2.23
CA ASP A 24 9.65 0.11 2.33
C ASP A 24 9.29 -0.56 3.66
N TRP A 25 8.23 -1.38 3.62
CA TRP A 25 7.66 -2.09 4.76
C TRP A 25 7.92 -3.60 4.65
N ASP A 26 8.61 -4.16 5.64
CA ASP A 26 8.79 -5.60 5.81
C ASP A 26 8.92 -5.91 7.30
N PRO A 27 8.09 -6.81 7.88
CA PRO A 27 8.22 -7.19 9.29
C PRO A 27 9.60 -7.76 9.64
N ARG A 28 10.34 -8.28 8.65
CA ARG A 28 11.70 -8.80 8.83
C ARG A 28 12.70 -7.74 9.29
N TYR A 29 12.47 -6.45 9.03
CA TYR A 29 13.34 -5.38 9.54
C TYR A 29 13.36 -5.33 11.06
N LEU A 30 12.21 -5.55 11.71
CA LEU A 30 12.13 -5.68 13.16
C LEU A 30 12.65 -7.06 13.62
N TYR A 31 12.14 -8.13 13.01
CA TYR A 31 12.34 -9.48 13.56
C TYR A 31 13.76 -10.02 13.40
N ARG A 32 14.56 -9.57 12.44
CA ARG A 32 15.99 -9.84 12.34
C ARG A 32 16.80 -9.35 13.55
N GLN A 33 16.26 -8.42 14.32
CA GLN A 33 16.89 -7.92 15.55
C GLN A 33 16.51 -8.77 16.77
N LEU A 34 15.45 -9.56 16.69
CA LEU A 34 14.88 -10.34 17.79
C LEU A 34 15.19 -11.83 17.72
N PHE A 35 15.44 -12.34 16.52
CA PHE A 35 15.79 -13.74 16.29
C PHE A 35 17.25 -13.87 15.89
N ALA A 36 17.98 -14.78 16.56
CA ALA A 36 19.36 -15.11 16.18
C ALA A 36 19.38 -16.04 14.94
N ASP A 37 18.37 -16.91 14.79
CA ASP A 37 18.23 -17.83 13.67
C ASP A 37 17.20 -17.29 12.66
N PRO A 38 17.62 -16.99 11.41
CA PRO A 38 16.69 -16.56 10.35
C PRO A 38 15.61 -17.59 10.05
N ALA A 39 15.86 -18.88 10.18
CA ALA A 39 14.85 -19.90 9.93
C ALA A 39 13.76 -19.91 11.01
N GLU A 40 14.11 -19.68 12.28
CA GLU A 40 13.13 -19.54 13.36
C GLU A 40 12.29 -18.27 13.16
N MET A 41 12.89 -17.17 12.69
CA MET A 41 12.16 -15.95 12.34
C MET A 41 11.13 -16.19 11.25
N GLU A 42 11.52 -16.86 10.16
CA GLU A 42 10.58 -17.14 9.05
C GLU A 42 9.45 -18.07 9.50
N ASP A 43 9.75 -19.09 10.32
CA ASP A 43 8.74 -19.97 10.91
C ASP A 43 7.76 -19.19 11.82
N PHE A 44 8.27 -18.27 12.63
CA PHE A 44 7.47 -17.39 13.47
C PHE A 44 6.53 -16.51 12.64
N LEU A 45 7.01 -15.89 11.58
CA LEU A 45 6.19 -15.05 10.68
C LEU A 45 5.18 -15.90 9.88
N ALA A 46 5.54 -17.12 9.52
CA ALA A 46 4.65 -18.01 8.76
C ALA A 46 3.54 -18.66 9.61
N ARG A 47 3.78 -18.90 10.92
CA ARG A 47 2.89 -19.71 11.76
C ARG A 47 2.29 -18.97 12.95
N ILE A 48 2.92 -17.91 13.42
CA ILE A 48 2.50 -17.17 14.62
C ILE A 48 1.96 -15.80 14.23
N CYS A 49 2.81 -14.87 13.78
CA CYS A 49 2.39 -13.56 13.30
C CYS A 49 2.12 -13.60 11.79
N THR A 50 1.15 -14.44 11.39
CA THR A 50 0.84 -14.73 9.99
C THR A 50 0.29 -13.52 9.24
N ALA A 51 0.35 -13.57 7.90
CA ALA A 51 -0.29 -12.57 7.04
C ALA A 51 -1.80 -12.47 7.32
N ASP A 52 -2.50 -13.60 7.56
CA ASP A 52 -3.92 -13.60 7.88
C ASP A 52 -4.21 -12.92 9.23
N TRP A 53 -3.34 -13.17 10.24
CA TRP A 53 -3.44 -12.48 11.52
C TRP A 53 -3.22 -10.98 11.36
N HIS A 54 -2.18 -10.56 10.62
CA HIS A 54 -1.93 -9.17 10.30
C HIS A 54 -3.10 -8.53 9.53
N HIS A 55 -3.69 -9.25 8.59
CA HIS A 55 -4.85 -8.77 7.83
C HIS A 55 -6.04 -8.38 8.72
N THR A 56 -6.20 -8.99 9.90
CA THR A 56 -7.24 -8.55 10.85
C THR A 56 -7.02 -7.12 11.34
N HIS A 57 -5.76 -6.68 11.46
CA HIS A 57 -5.39 -5.30 11.82
C HIS A 57 -5.73 -4.33 10.69
N ASP A 58 -5.48 -4.75 9.44
CA ASP A 58 -5.87 -3.99 8.25
C ASP A 58 -7.39 -3.76 8.16
N LEU A 59 -8.18 -4.62 8.80
CA LEU A 59 -9.64 -4.49 8.92
C LEU A 59 -10.06 -3.65 10.14
N GLY A 60 -9.12 -3.11 10.93
CA GLY A 60 -9.36 -2.23 12.06
C GLY A 60 -9.41 -2.93 13.42
N ALA A 61 -8.96 -4.19 13.53
CA ALA A 61 -8.81 -4.83 14.83
C ALA A 61 -7.75 -4.10 15.67
N ASP A 62 -7.99 -3.99 16.98
CA ASP A 62 -7.03 -3.43 17.95
C ASP A 62 -5.76 -4.29 18.00
N VAL A 63 -4.65 -3.74 17.50
CA VAL A 63 -3.35 -4.45 17.39
C VAL A 63 -2.84 -4.88 18.76
N ALA A 64 -2.91 -4.01 19.77
CA ALA A 64 -2.41 -4.33 21.11
C ALA A 64 -3.24 -5.45 21.76
N GLN A 65 -4.56 -5.44 21.58
CA GLN A 65 -5.42 -6.52 22.06
C GLN A 65 -5.14 -7.83 21.31
N SER A 66 -4.96 -7.75 20.00
CA SER A 66 -4.64 -8.90 19.14
C SER A 66 -3.30 -9.51 19.56
N CYS A 67 -2.25 -8.70 19.78
CA CYS A 67 -0.95 -9.16 20.29
C CYS A 67 -1.09 -9.84 21.66
N ARG A 68 -1.79 -9.21 22.62
CA ARG A 68 -2.03 -9.82 23.94
C ARG A 68 -2.75 -11.17 23.86
N ARG A 69 -3.72 -11.30 22.95
CA ARG A 69 -4.44 -12.56 22.74
C ARG A 69 -3.52 -13.62 22.15
N LEU A 70 -2.75 -13.29 21.13
CA LEU A 70 -1.82 -14.20 20.47
C LEU A 70 -0.70 -14.64 21.41
N ALA A 71 -0.15 -13.73 22.22
CA ALA A 71 0.89 -14.03 23.22
C ALA A 71 0.45 -15.01 24.31
N ARG A 72 -0.85 -15.05 24.65
CA ARG A 72 -1.39 -16.06 25.57
C ARG A 72 -1.42 -17.46 24.96
N LEU A 73 -1.63 -17.56 23.66
CA LEU A 73 -1.64 -18.82 22.92
C LEU A 73 -0.22 -19.32 22.65
N HIS A 74 0.75 -18.42 22.59
CA HIS A 74 2.16 -18.71 22.28
C HIS A 74 3.11 -18.09 23.32
N PRO A 75 3.11 -18.55 24.59
CA PRO A 75 3.87 -17.92 25.67
C PRO A 75 5.39 -17.84 25.41
N ARG A 76 5.95 -18.81 24.69
CA ARG A 76 7.36 -18.84 24.29
C ARG A 76 7.76 -17.61 23.45
N TYR A 77 6.84 -17.11 22.63
CA TYR A 77 7.06 -15.99 21.70
C TYR A 77 6.44 -14.67 22.18
N ARG A 78 6.09 -14.59 23.47
CA ARG A 78 5.38 -13.43 24.03
C ARG A 78 6.03 -12.11 23.65
N ASP A 79 7.33 -11.96 23.91
CA ASP A 79 8.04 -10.70 23.72
C ASP A 79 8.15 -10.34 22.23
N MET A 80 8.36 -11.34 21.37
CA MET A 80 8.37 -11.17 19.92
C MET A 80 7.00 -10.73 19.40
N ILE A 81 5.91 -11.31 19.91
CA ILE A 81 4.55 -10.92 19.52
C ILE A 81 4.23 -9.50 20.02
N MET A 82 4.63 -9.15 21.24
CA MET A 82 4.40 -7.80 21.79
C MET A 82 5.21 -6.74 21.05
N ALA A 83 6.40 -7.08 20.53
CA ALA A 83 7.20 -6.19 19.71
C ALA A 83 6.45 -5.69 18.44
N TRP A 84 5.49 -6.46 17.94
CA TRP A 84 4.66 -6.01 16.79
C TRP A 84 3.94 -4.69 17.08
N THR A 85 3.37 -4.54 18.26
CA THR A 85 2.66 -3.29 18.64
C THR A 85 3.59 -2.24 19.25
N GLU A 86 4.65 -2.67 19.97
CA GLU A 86 5.54 -1.77 20.70
C GLU A 86 6.62 -1.16 19.80
N ARG A 87 7.05 -1.89 18.78
CA ARG A 87 8.15 -1.54 17.87
C ARG A 87 7.77 -1.61 16.40
N GLY A 88 6.48 -1.59 16.07
CA GLY A 88 5.97 -1.77 14.70
C GLY A 88 6.50 -0.78 13.67
N GLU A 89 6.89 0.43 14.07
CA GLU A 89 7.53 1.40 13.17
C GLU A 89 8.93 1.01 12.70
N GLU A 90 9.58 0.05 13.37
CA GLU A 90 10.86 -0.52 12.92
C GLU A 90 10.70 -1.52 11.75
N MET A 91 9.46 -1.89 11.42
CA MET A 91 9.14 -2.65 10.21
C MET A 91 9.20 -1.80 8.94
N ILE A 92 9.51 -0.50 9.05
CA ILE A 92 9.68 0.41 7.92
C ILE A 92 11.12 0.89 7.86
N ALA A 93 11.85 0.48 6.81
CA ALA A 93 13.21 0.96 6.56
C ALA A 93 13.22 2.45 6.16
N GLY A 94 12.17 2.92 5.48
CA GLY A 94 12.04 4.30 5.04
C GLY A 94 10.99 4.46 3.96
N GLN A 95 11.03 5.60 3.27
CA GLN A 95 10.31 5.78 2.01
C GLN A 95 11.12 5.20 0.84
N ILE A 96 10.43 4.77 -0.21
CA ILE A 96 11.07 4.34 -1.46
C ILE A 96 11.29 5.60 -2.30
N ASP A 97 12.48 6.21 -2.17
CA ASP A 97 12.78 7.54 -2.71
C ASP A 97 12.52 7.67 -4.20
N GLU A 98 12.85 6.64 -4.99
CA GLU A 98 12.62 6.63 -6.43
C GLU A 98 11.12 6.68 -6.78
N THR A 99 10.26 6.04 -5.98
CA THR A 99 8.80 6.07 -6.20
C THR A 99 8.18 7.35 -5.66
N VAL A 100 8.70 7.86 -4.55
CA VAL A 100 8.33 9.19 -4.04
C VAL A 100 8.71 10.27 -5.05
N GLY A 101 9.83 10.12 -5.78
CA GLY A 101 10.20 10.96 -6.92
C GLY A 101 9.15 10.93 -8.04
N VAL A 102 8.62 9.74 -8.38
CA VAL A 102 7.51 9.63 -9.35
C VAL A 102 6.26 10.37 -8.88
N LEU A 103 5.91 10.24 -7.61
CA LEU A 103 4.79 11.00 -7.03
C LEU A 103 5.01 12.50 -7.12
N ALA A 104 6.22 12.99 -6.78
CA ALA A 104 6.57 14.41 -6.86
C ALA A 104 6.42 14.96 -8.30
N GLU A 105 6.92 14.23 -9.29
CA GLU A 105 6.82 14.62 -10.71
C GLU A 105 5.37 14.66 -11.19
N LEU A 106 4.55 13.66 -10.84
CA LEU A 106 3.12 13.66 -11.14
C LEU A 106 2.40 14.86 -10.50
N LYS A 107 2.73 15.17 -9.26
CA LYS A 107 2.18 16.35 -8.56
C LYS A 107 2.62 17.66 -9.21
N ALA A 108 3.88 17.80 -9.60
CA ALA A 108 4.40 18.98 -10.33
C ALA A 108 3.67 19.15 -11.68
N GLY A 109 3.30 18.05 -12.35
CA GLY A 109 2.47 18.07 -13.56
C GLY A 109 0.98 18.31 -13.32
N GLY A 110 0.56 18.64 -12.09
CA GLY A 110 -0.84 18.89 -11.74
C GLY A 110 -1.71 17.62 -11.64
N MET A 111 -1.10 16.43 -11.60
CA MET A 111 -1.83 15.17 -11.47
C MET A 111 -2.48 15.04 -10.09
N ARG A 112 -3.73 14.61 -10.06
CA ARG A 112 -4.40 14.24 -8.83
C ARG A 112 -3.86 12.90 -8.33
N CYS A 113 -3.22 12.89 -7.16
CA CYS A 113 -2.60 11.71 -6.56
C CYS A 113 -3.29 11.36 -5.24
N LEU A 114 -3.72 10.12 -5.10
CA LEU A 114 -4.45 9.59 -3.96
C LEU A 114 -3.73 8.36 -3.40
N ALA A 115 -4.06 7.94 -2.17
CA ALA A 115 -3.61 6.67 -1.64
C ALA A 115 -4.78 5.74 -1.30
N LEU A 116 -4.55 4.43 -1.54
CA LEU A 116 -5.44 3.35 -1.13
C LEU A 116 -4.59 2.26 -0.47
N SER A 117 -4.63 2.15 0.85
CA SER A 117 -3.75 1.26 1.60
C SER A 117 -4.48 0.40 2.62
N ASN A 118 -4.01 -0.85 2.75
CA ASN A 118 -4.39 -1.72 3.85
C ASN A 118 -3.52 -1.33 5.05
N MET A 119 -4.16 -0.79 6.10
CA MET A 119 -3.46 -0.27 7.26
C MET A 119 -4.44 0.07 8.38
N GLU A 120 -4.02 -0.11 9.63
CA GLU A 120 -4.80 0.31 10.78
C GLU A 120 -4.76 1.85 10.97
N PRO A 121 -5.80 2.46 11.60
CA PRO A 121 -5.92 3.91 11.71
C PRO A 121 -4.79 4.60 12.50
N ALA A 122 -4.32 3.98 13.60
CA ALA A 122 -3.28 4.59 14.44
C ALA A 122 -1.92 4.59 13.72
N THR A 123 -1.58 3.50 13.04
CA THR A 123 -0.39 3.40 12.18
C THR A 123 -0.44 4.42 11.05
N PHE A 124 -1.60 4.62 10.43
CA PHE A 124 -1.76 5.65 9.39
C PHE A 124 -1.47 7.06 9.94
N ALA A 125 -2.00 7.40 11.12
CA ALA A 125 -1.77 8.71 11.73
C ALA A 125 -0.27 8.96 12.01
N THR A 126 0.42 7.95 12.56
CA THR A 126 1.87 7.99 12.83
C THR A 126 2.68 8.20 11.56
N ARG A 127 2.41 7.40 10.51
CA ARG A 127 3.13 7.48 9.23
C ARG A 127 2.88 8.78 8.51
N ARG A 128 1.65 9.30 8.56
CA ARG A 128 1.32 10.61 7.98
C ARG A 128 2.08 11.76 8.64
N ALA A 129 2.38 11.67 9.93
CA ALA A 129 3.18 12.66 10.62
C ALA A 129 4.69 12.51 10.34
N ARG A 130 5.15 11.25 10.11
CA ARG A 130 6.57 10.92 9.90
C ARG A 130 7.07 11.23 8.50
N PHE A 131 6.28 10.96 7.45
CA PHE A 131 6.69 11.06 6.06
C PHE A 131 6.10 12.26 5.35
N ALA A 132 6.95 13.23 4.98
CA ALA A 132 6.53 14.52 4.40
C ALA A 132 5.73 14.36 3.09
N PHE A 133 6.09 13.39 2.23
CA PHE A 133 5.40 13.14 0.97
C PHE A 133 3.91 12.80 1.15
N MET A 134 3.52 12.30 2.32
CA MET A 134 2.12 12.03 2.61
C MET A 134 1.26 13.30 2.48
N SER A 135 1.80 14.49 2.76
CA SER A 135 1.08 15.76 2.59
C SER A 135 0.81 16.14 1.13
N TRP A 136 1.50 15.53 0.17
CA TRP A 136 1.31 15.79 -1.26
C TRP A 136 0.10 15.07 -1.86
N LEU A 137 -0.40 14.05 -1.17
CA LEU A 137 -1.55 13.27 -1.62
C LEU A 137 -2.86 14.03 -1.39
N ASP A 138 -3.71 14.07 -2.41
CA ASP A 138 -4.99 14.79 -2.40
C ASP A 138 -6.09 14.06 -1.60
N GLY A 139 -5.79 12.86 -1.11
CA GLY A 139 -6.70 12.12 -0.25
C GLY A 139 -6.30 10.65 -0.05
N TYR A 140 -7.04 9.99 0.87
CA TYR A 140 -6.73 8.65 1.35
C TYR A 140 -7.98 7.79 1.50
N VAL A 141 -7.83 6.49 1.23
CA VAL A 141 -8.74 5.44 1.70
C VAL A 141 -7.90 4.42 2.44
N ILE A 142 -8.19 4.24 3.72
CA ILE A 142 -7.45 3.37 4.65
C ILE A 142 -8.39 2.27 5.14
N SER A 143 -8.00 1.04 4.91
CA SER A 143 -8.84 -0.14 5.14
C SER A 143 -9.39 -0.23 6.56
N GLY A 144 -8.57 0.04 7.57
CA GLY A 144 -8.98 -0.01 8.97
C GLY A 144 -9.98 1.07 9.38
N ILE A 145 -10.06 2.19 8.60
CA ILE A 145 -11.10 3.22 8.77
C ILE A 145 -12.41 2.77 8.10
N GLU A 146 -12.29 2.07 6.97
CA GLU A 146 -13.45 1.65 6.16
C GLU A 146 -14.04 0.30 6.59
N GLY A 147 -13.33 -0.47 7.42
CA GLY A 147 -13.72 -1.83 7.82
C GLY A 147 -13.71 -2.83 6.65
N VAL A 148 -13.01 -2.53 5.58
CA VAL A 148 -12.86 -3.37 4.40
C VAL A 148 -11.50 -3.13 3.75
N ALA A 149 -10.80 -4.22 3.35
CA ALA A 149 -9.44 -4.18 2.83
C ALA A 149 -9.36 -4.65 1.37
N LYS A 150 -8.33 -4.24 0.65
CA LYS A 150 -7.94 -4.84 -0.63
C LYS A 150 -7.64 -6.34 -0.39
N PRO A 151 -7.97 -7.25 -1.30
CA PRO A 151 -8.48 -7.04 -2.67
C PRO A 151 -10.01 -6.97 -2.78
N ASN A 152 -10.75 -6.76 -1.68
CA ASN A 152 -12.21 -6.65 -1.76
C ASN A 152 -12.62 -5.45 -2.64
N ARG A 153 -13.45 -5.71 -3.65
CA ARG A 153 -13.89 -4.68 -4.62
C ARG A 153 -14.55 -3.47 -3.96
N ARG A 154 -15.15 -3.65 -2.78
CA ARG A 154 -15.86 -2.59 -2.06
C ARG A 154 -14.94 -1.42 -1.69
N ILE A 155 -13.67 -1.68 -1.30
CA ILE A 155 -12.76 -0.59 -0.92
C ILE A 155 -12.41 0.30 -2.12
N PHE A 156 -12.22 -0.30 -3.30
CA PHE A 156 -12.01 0.46 -4.55
C PHE A 156 -13.27 1.26 -4.92
N GLN A 157 -14.46 0.70 -4.73
CA GLN A 157 -15.72 1.42 -4.96
C GLN A 157 -15.90 2.60 -3.99
N ILE A 158 -15.44 2.47 -2.73
CA ILE A 158 -15.39 3.59 -1.77
C ILE A 158 -14.48 4.68 -2.31
N LEU A 159 -13.27 4.35 -2.75
CA LEU A 159 -12.32 5.29 -3.35
C LEU A 159 -12.94 6.03 -4.54
N LEU A 160 -13.46 5.27 -5.51
CA LEU A 160 -14.05 5.84 -6.74
C LEU A 160 -15.19 6.80 -6.43
N ARG A 161 -16.11 6.43 -5.54
CA ARG A 161 -17.25 7.27 -5.13
C ARG A 161 -16.80 8.50 -4.35
N ARG A 162 -15.95 8.32 -3.32
CA ARG A 162 -15.49 9.40 -2.43
C ARG A 162 -14.82 10.51 -3.20
N TYR A 163 -13.98 10.15 -4.16
CA TYR A 163 -13.19 11.10 -4.92
C TYR A 163 -13.76 11.37 -6.32
N ARG A 164 -14.95 10.85 -6.64
CA ARG A 164 -15.64 11.01 -7.93
C ARG A 164 -14.72 10.67 -9.11
N LEU A 165 -14.07 9.51 -9.04
CA LEU A 165 -13.14 9.06 -10.06
C LEU A 165 -13.85 8.25 -11.14
N ASP A 166 -13.46 8.50 -12.41
CA ASP A 166 -13.79 7.60 -13.51
C ASP A 166 -12.76 6.45 -13.53
N PRO A 167 -13.17 5.19 -13.39
CA PRO A 167 -12.26 4.07 -13.45
C PRO A 167 -11.39 4.06 -14.71
N ALA A 168 -11.97 4.37 -15.88
CA ALA A 168 -11.27 4.37 -17.17
C ALA A 168 -10.29 5.55 -17.35
N ALA A 169 -10.29 6.52 -16.42
CA ALA A 169 -9.36 7.65 -16.37
C ALA A 169 -8.48 7.62 -15.10
N THR A 170 -8.44 6.50 -14.38
CA THR A 170 -7.71 6.36 -13.12
C THR A 170 -6.68 5.23 -13.20
N VAL A 171 -5.44 5.55 -12.86
CA VAL A 171 -4.37 4.56 -12.64
C VAL A 171 -4.38 4.12 -11.18
N CYS A 172 -4.20 2.82 -10.92
CA CYS A 172 -3.98 2.26 -9.59
C CYS A 172 -2.67 1.49 -9.57
N ILE A 173 -1.79 1.79 -8.62
CA ILE A 173 -0.44 1.20 -8.49
C ILE A 173 -0.42 0.41 -7.19
N ASP A 174 -0.07 -0.89 -7.27
CA ASP A 174 -0.09 -1.79 -6.12
C ASP A 174 0.93 -2.93 -6.36
N ASP A 175 1.61 -3.39 -5.34
CA ASP A 175 2.61 -4.46 -5.41
C ASP A 175 1.98 -5.87 -5.33
N SER A 176 0.71 -5.96 -4.89
CA SER A 176 -0.02 -7.23 -4.79
C SER A 176 -0.75 -7.57 -6.09
N PRO A 177 -0.45 -8.71 -6.73
CA PRO A 177 -1.18 -9.17 -7.92
C PRO A 177 -2.69 -9.29 -7.71
N GLY A 178 -3.12 -9.68 -6.49
CA GLY A 178 -4.53 -9.81 -6.14
C GLY A 178 -5.26 -8.45 -6.13
N ASN A 179 -4.62 -7.43 -5.57
CA ASN A 179 -5.14 -6.05 -5.56
C ASN A 179 -5.22 -5.48 -6.98
N VAL A 180 -4.17 -5.69 -7.78
CA VAL A 180 -4.13 -5.29 -9.20
C VAL A 180 -5.27 -5.94 -9.99
N ALA A 181 -5.50 -7.24 -9.82
CA ALA A 181 -6.58 -7.95 -10.49
C ALA A 181 -7.97 -7.41 -10.08
N ALA A 182 -8.18 -7.12 -8.78
CA ALA A 182 -9.42 -6.55 -8.28
C ALA A 182 -9.68 -5.14 -8.86
N ALA A 183 -8.66 -4.29 -8.93
CA ALA A 183 -8.74 -2.96 -9.52
C ALA A 183 -9.06 -3.02 -11.01
N ARG A 184 -8.38 -3.89 -11.78
CA ARG A 184 -8.67 -4.12 -13.21
C ARG A 184 -10.10 -4.59 -13.44
N GLY A 185 -10.61 -5.47 -12.58
CA GLY A 185 -11.99 -5.95 -12.65
C GLY A 185 -13.06 -4.88 -12.41
N LEU A 186 -12.66 -3.67 -12.02
CA LEU A 186 -13.51 -2.47 -11.89
C LEU A 186 -13.26 -1.44 -13.00
N GLY A 187 -12.38 -1.75 -13.96
CA GLY A 187 -12.09 -0.88 -15.10
C GLY A 187 -10.97 0.14 -14.86
N LEU A 188 -10.23 0.05 -13.75
CA LEU A 188 -9.05 0.90 -13.52
C LEU A 188 -7.86 0.42 -14.36
N HIS A 189 -6.98 1.36 -14.72
CA HIS A 189 -5.66 1.05 -15.28
C HIS A 189 -4.74 0.60 -14.14
N ALA A 190 -4.86 -0.67 -13.69
CA ALA A 190 -4.08 -1.15 -12.57
C ALA A 190 -2.69 -1.66 -13.01
N LEU A 191 -1.66 -1.11 -12.40
CA LEU A 191 -0.26 -1.40 -12.65
C LEU A 191 0.31 -2.21 -11.49
N HIS A 192 0.91 -3.37 -11.81
CA HIS A 192 1.65 -4.16 -10.82
C HIS A 192 3.01 -3.49 -10.62
N TYR A 193 3.23 -3.01 -9.40
CA TYR A 193 4.49 -2.39 -9.02
C TYR A 193 5.57 -3.44 -8.77
N THR A 194 6.72 -3.25 -9.37
CA THR A 194 7.91 -4.08 -9.15
C THR A 194 9.17 -3.24 -8.94
N SER A 195 9.19 -2.03 -9.47
CA SER A 195 10.22 -1.02 -9.25
C SER A 195 9.77 0.33 -9.81
N ALA A 196 10.37 1.41 -9.33
CA ALA A 196 10.11 2.76 -9.85
C ALA A 196 10.42 2.89 -11.35
N GLY A 197 11.50 2.26 -11.81
CA GLY A 197 11.86 2.26 -13.24
C GLY A 197 10.84 1.56 -14.13
N ALA A 198 10.28 0.42 -13.69
CA ALA A 198 9.20 -0.28 -14.38
C ALA A 198 7.91 0.56 -14.37
N LEU A 199 7.60 1.17 -13.21
CA LEU A 199 6.44 2.06 -13.06
C LEU A 199 6.49 3.24 -14.03
N ARG A 200 7.64 3.94 -14.13
CA ARG A 200 7.84 5.04 -15.08
C ARG A 200 7.54 4.63 -16.53
N LYS A 201 8.05 3.46 -16.95
CA LYS A 201 7.78 2.93 -18.28
C LYS A 201 6.29 2.69 -18.52
N GLN A 202 5.60 2.09 -17.55
CA GLN A 202 4.16 1.81 -17.64
C GLN A 202 3.34 3.11 -17.67
N LEU A 203 3.67 4.11 -16.84
CA LEU A 203 2.99 5.41 -16.83
C LEU A 203 3.15 6.17 -18.16
N ARG A 204 4.34 6.10 -18.78
CA ARG A 204 4.58 6.68 -20.13
C ARG A 204 3.67 6.05 -21.19
N THR A 205 3.44 4.73 -21.14
CA THR A 205 2.53 4.07 -22.10
C THR A 205 1.07 4.53 -21.95
N LEU A 206 0.72 5.09 -20.81
CA LEU A 206 -0.59 5.69 -20.53
C LEU A 206 -0.65 7.19 -20.85
N GLY A 207 0.41 7.76 -21.45
CA GLY A 207 0.49 9.16 -21.83
C GLY A 207 0.87 10.12 -20.70
N LEU A 208 1.37 9.59 -19.57
CA LEU A 208 1.90 10.39 -18.46
C LEU A 208 3.41 10.63 -18.68
N THR A 209 3.74 11.61 -19.54
CA THR A 209 5.10 11.88 -20.04
C THR A 209 5.87 12.90 -19.21
N ALA A 210 5.27 13.58 -18.24
CA ALA A 210 5.93 14.54 -17.35
C ALA A 210 6.94 13.90 -16.37
N LEU A 211 7.37 12.66 -16.64
CA LEU A 211 8.21 11.81 -15.79
C LEU A 211 9.66 11.71 -16.31
N ASP A 212 10.11 12.63 -17.15
CA ASP A 212 11.52 12.70 -17.51
C ASP A 212 12.28 13.55 -16.49
N PRO A 213 13.34 13.02 -15.85
CA PRO A 213 14.21 13.85 -15.04
C PRO A 213 14.83 14.92 -15.96
N ALA A 214 14.74 16.18 -15.52
CA ALA A 214 15.43 17.27 -16.17
C ALA A 214 16.95 17.08 -16.06
#